data_eec3933875956069041c20d8f93738c1
#
_entry.id   eec3933875956069041c20d8f93738c1
#
_cell.length_a   1.000
_cell.length_b   1.000
_cell.length_c   1.000
_cell.angle_alpha   90.00
_cell.angle_beta   90.00
_cell.angle_gamma   90.00
#
_symmetry.space_group_name_H-M   'P 1'
#
loop_
_entity.id
_entity.type
_entity.pdbx_description
1 polymer ?
#
loop_
_entity_poly.entity_id
_entity_poly.type
_entity_poly.pdbx_seq_one_letter_code
_entity_poly.pdbx_strand_id
1 'polypeptide(L)'
;MNEEKKIHLTSSEIASLWTAYMNDSMSKCILSFMLKYIDDPDIKPAVQSAYNISSDHLDQLLTLFEKEKYAVPNGFTEEDVNMNAPWLFSDTFCLSYINHMAKVGMLGYGGFVAMSAKEEIRNYFIQGLTETATLFNESSEIALSKGINARHPYIEVPKEADYVDSKKYMSGLNPFSNKRPLNAVEISHLYMNVLTNEMGAKLCLSFAQTSPTKEVQDFMLRGKEISQKHTKIFASTLLEDDIQAPHTPDVSISYSTTQTFSDKLLMFHISLISASGIGNYATAAAASQRTDLTVNYERLSLEVARLAKSGADIMIKHNWLEQPPGKKDREKLAKNKQKS
;
A
#
# COMPACT_ATOMS: atom_id res chain seq x y z
N MET A 1 19.51 19.39 40.13
CA MET A 1 19.48 18.89 38.74
C MET A 1 18.27 17.99 38.63
N ASN A 2 17.21 18.46 37.98
CA ASN A 2 16.05 17.61 37.69
C ASN A 2 16.52 16.56 36.71
N GLU A 3 16.57 15.28 37.09
CA GLU A 3 16.59 14.18 36.13
C GLU A 3 15.27 14.30 35.33
N GLU A 4 15.36 14.81 34.12
CA GLU A 4 14.25 14.73 33.17
C GLU A 4 13.86 13.25 33.08
N LYS A 5 12.66 12.95 33.53
CA LYS A 5 12.10 11.61 33.49
C LYS A 5 12.12 11.16 32.04
N LYS A 6 13.10 10.31 31.66
CA LYS A 6 13.27 9.85 30.28
C LYS A 6 11.99 9.11 29.86
N ILE A 7 11.20 9.75 29.01
CA ILE A 7 10.00 9.13 28.44
C ILE A 7 10.46 8.10 27.42
N HIS A 8 10.22 6.84 27.71
CA HIS A 8 10.55 5.73 26.81
C HIS A 8 9.56 5.66 25.63
N LEU A 9 10.01 5.14 24.48
CA LEU A 9 9.13 4.83 23.37
C LEU A 9 8.05 3.83 23.79
N THR A 10 6.83 4.09 23.34
CA THR A 10 5.70 3.16 23.48
C THR A 10 5.80 2.03 22.46
N SER A 11 5.02 0.95 22.63
CA SER A 11 4.97 -0.13 21.64
C SER A 11 4.51 0.32 20.27
N SER A 12 3.58 1.29 20.22
CA SER A 12 3.11 1.86 18.95
C SER A 12 4.17 2.70 18.25
N GLU A 13 4.92 3.53 18.98
CA GLU A 13 6.05 4.30 18.42
C GLU A 13 7.15 3.38 17.90
N ILE A 14 7.50 2.35 18.66
CA ILE A 14 8.47 1.32 18.24
C ILE A 14 8.01 0.65 16.93
N ALA A 15 6.74 0.25 16.86
CA ALA A 15 6.19 -0.38 15.65
C ALA A 15 6.12 0.58 14.47
N SER A 16 5.69 1.82 14.69
CA SER A 16 5.56 2.83 13.63
C SER A 16 6.91 3.23 13.03
N LEU A 17 7.93 3.42 13.87
CA LEU A 17 9.30 3.73 13.42
C LEU A 17 9.91 2.56 12.64
N TRP A 18 9.72 1.32 13.12
CA TRP A 18 10.14 0.11 12.39
C TRP A 18 9.47 0.02 11.02
N THR A 19 8.15 0.21 10.98
CA THR A 19 7.37 0.13 9.73
C THR A 19 7.78 1.23 8.75
N ALA A 20 7.98 2.47 9.22
CA ALA A 20 8.44 3.57 8.38
C ALA A 20 9.80 3.26 7.76
N TYR A 21 10.78 2.79 8.55
CA TYR A 21 12.10 2.43 8.04
C TYR A 21 12.05 1.34 6.96
N MET A 22 11.27 0.28 7.20
CA MET A 22 11.09 -0.79 6.22
C MET A 22 10.48 -0.29 4.91
N ASN A 23 9.46 0.57 5.00
CA ASN A 23 8.80 1.13 3.84
C ASN A 23 9.69 2.11 3.06
N ASP A 24 10.36 3.03 3.75
CA ASP A 24 11.19 4.05 3.10
C ASP A 24 12.46 3.43 2.49
N SER A 25 13.07 2.43 3.13
CA SER A 25 14.22 1.71 2.56
C SER A 25 13.84 0.93 1.28
N MET A 26 12.66 0.27 1.27
CA MET A 26 12.13 -0.36 0.06
C MET A 26 11.82 0.68 -1.02
N SER A 27 11.14 1.77 -0.67
CA SER A 27 10.76 2.84 -1.60
C SER A 27 11.98 3.46 -2.26
N LYS A 28 13.03 3.74 -1.51
CA LYS A 28 14.30 4.27 -2.04
C LYS A 28 14.89 3.37 -3.12
N CYS A 29 14.90 2.04 -2.92
CA CYS A 29 15.36 1.08 -3.91
C CYS A 29 14.52 1.10 -5.20
N ILE A 30 13.20 1.07 -5.06
CA ILE A 30 12.28 1.09 -6.22
C ILE A 30 12.43 2.39 -7.01
N LEU A 31 12.43 3.52 -6.31
CA LEU A 31 12.47 4.86 -6.93
C LEU A 31 13.82 5.16 -7.58
N SER A 32 14.94 4.68 -7.01
CA SER A 32 16.27 4.81 -7.63
C SER A 32 16.31 4.13 -9.01
N PHE A 33 15.71 2.95 -9.12
CA PHE A 33 15.61 2.23 -10.40
C PHE A 33 14.70 2.97 -11.39
N MET A 34 13.53 3.45 -10.95
CA MET A 34 12.62 4.21 -11.80
C MET A 34 13.29 5.46 -12.37
N LEU A 35 13.97 6.24 -11.52
CA LEU A 35 14.64 7.48 -11.90
C LEU A 35 15.71 7.29 -12.98
N LYS A 36 16.35 6.14 -13.04
CA LYS A 36 17.33 5.82 -14.07
C LYS A 36 16.75 5.84 -15.48
N TYR A 37 15.47 5.50 -15.64
CA TYR A 37 14.86 5.25 -16.95
C TYR A 37 13.74 6.23 -17.31
N ILE A 38 13.34 7.13 -16.42
CA ILE A 38 12.31 8.14 -16.73
C ILE A 38 12.89 9.23 -17.63
N ASP A 39 12.26 9.39 -18.78
CA ASP A 39 12.63 10.42 -19.75
C ASP A 39 11.63 11.59 -19.78
N ASP A 40 10.38 11.40 -19.35
CA ASP A 40 9.34 12.42 -19.31
C ASP A 40 9.72 13.56 -18.35
N PRO A 41 9.91 14.82 -18.85
CA PRO A 41 10.39 15.94 -18.05
C PRO A 41 9.39 16.42 -16.97
N ASP A 42 8.09 16.10 -17.11
CA ASP A 42 7.08 16.47 -16.12
C ASP A 42 6.97 15.41 -15.01
N ILE A 43 7.17 14.13 -15.36
CA ILE A 43 7.05 13.00 -14.42
C ILE A 43 8.31 12.86 -13.56
N LYS A 44 9.48 13.04 -14.16
CA LYS A 44 10.78 12.84 -13.48
C LYS A 44 10.92 13.63 -12.18
N PRO A 45 10.56 14.94 -12.13
CA PRO A 45 10.65 15.72 -10.89
C PRO A 45 9.78 15.16 -9.75
N ALA A 46 8.58 14.65 -10.05
CA ALA A 46 7.71 14.08 -9.04
C ALA A 46 8.27 12.76 -8.46
N VAL A 47 8.86 11.90 -9.31
CA VAL A 47 9.53 10.67 -8.84
C VAL A 47 10.81 11.01 -8.08
N GLN A 48 11.53 12.07 -8.46
CA GLN A 48 12.68 12.58 -7.71
C GLN A 48 12.26 13.11 -6.33
N SER A 49 11.13 13.82 -6.24
CA SER A 49 10.56 14.28 -4.98
C SER A 49 10.24 13.08 -4.06
N ALA A 50 9.58 12.04 -4.59
CA ALA A 50 9.31 10.81 -3.84
C ALA A 50 10.59 10.12 -3.32
N TYR A 51 11.63 10.07 -4.15
CA TYR A 51 12.95 9.52 -3.75
C TYR A 51 13.60 10.34 -2.63
N ASN A 52 13.56 11.67 -2.75
CA ASN A 52 14.12 12.57 -1.74
C ASN A 52 13.39 12.41 -0.41
N ILE A 53 12.05 12.38 -0.42
CA ILE A 53 11.23 12.14 0.78
C ILE A 53 11.67 10.86 1.48
N SER A 54 11.72 9.73 0.76
CA SER A 54 12.15 8.45 1.37
C SER A 54 13.59 8.49 1.88
N SER A 55 14.50 9.21 1.21
CA SER A 55 15.90 9.36 1.65
C SER A 55 16.00 10.20 2.92
N ASP A 56 15.33 11.36 2.96
CA ASP A 56 15.32 12.27 4.11
C ASP A 56 14.67 11.61 5.33
N HIS A 57 13.61 10.82 5.11
CA HIS A 57 12.96 10.03 6.17
C HIS A 57 13.93 9.01 6.77
N LEU A 58 14.70 8.30 5.95
CA LEU A 58 15.68 7.33 6.45
C LEU A 58 16.75 8.01 7.31
N ASP A 59 17.28 9.16 6.89
CA ASP A 59 18.28 9.90 7.65
C ASP A 59 17.74 10.39 9.01
N GLN A 60 16.49 10.88 9.01
CA GLN A 60 15.81 11.26 10.25
C GLN A 60 15.55 10.05 11.16
N LEU A 61 15.12 8.91 10.59
CA LEU A 61 14.90 7.68 11.36
C LEU A 61 16.20 7.15 11.97
N LEU A 62 17.33 7.18 11.26
CA LEU A 62 18.62 6.79 11.80
C LEU A 62 19.02 7.67 12.99
N THR A 63 18.78 8.98 12.90
CA THR A 63 19.00 9.92 14.01
C THR A 63 18.12 9.60 15.22
N LEU A 64 16.85 9.28 15.00
CA LEU A 64 15.92 8.89 16.06
C LEU A 64 16.32 7.54 16.69
N PHE A 65 16.75 6.57 15.90
CA PHE A 65 17.20 5.27 16.39
C PHE A 65 18.47 5.39 17.25
N GLU A 66 19.44 6.21 16.84
CA GLU A 66 20.63 6.48 17.63
C GLU A 66 20.28 7.11 18.99
N LYS A 67 19.47 8.18 18.99
CA LYS A 67 19.01 8.88 20.18
C LYS A 67 18.26 7.98 21.16
N GLU A 68 17.40 7.11 20.67
CA GLU A 68 16.60 6.19 21.48
C GLU A 68 17.32 4.87 21.80
N LYS A 69 18.54 4.66 21.28
CA LYS A 69 19.29 3.40 21.36
C LYS A 69 18.49 2.21 20.81
N TYR A 70 17.78 2.46 19.72
CA TYR A 70 16.97 1.50 19.01
C TYR A 70 17.85 0.80 17.96
N ALA A 71 17.79 -0.52 17.88
CA ALA A 71 18.52 -1.26 16.85
C ALA A 71 17.92 -0.93 15.46
N VAL A 72 18.75 -0.46 14.55
CA VAL A 72 18.33 -0.17 13.17
C VAL A 72 17.81 -1.46 12.52
N PRO A 73 16.61 -1.46 11.92
CA PRO A 73 16.12 -2.62 11.16
C PRO A 73 17.06 -2.94 9.98
N ASN A 74 17.07 -4.20 9.52
CA ASN A 74 17.88 -4.54 8.35
C ASN A 74 17.42 -3.82 7.08
N GLY A 75 16.10 -3.73 6.88
CA GLY A 75 15.51 -3.02 5.75
C GLY A 75 16.02 -3.49 4.38
N PHE A 76 16.14 -2.53 3.45
CA PHE A 76 16.58 -2.75 2.09
C PHE A 76 17.71 -1.78 1.75
N THR A 77 18.65 -2.24 0.90
CA THR A 77 19.86 -1.51 0.52
C THR A 77 20.07 -1.54 -1.00
N GLU A 78 21.14 -0.93 -1.47
CA GLU A 78 21.51 -0.97 -2.89
C GLU A 78 21.75 -2.40 -3.41
N GLU A 79 22.01 -3.37 -2.52
CA GLU A 79 22.15 -4.78 -2.87
C GLU A 79 20.80 -5.41 -3.29
N ASP A 80 19.67 -4.80 -2.90
CA ASP A 80 18.32 -5.24 -3.25
C ASP A 80 17.86 -4.73 -4.61
N VAL A 81 18.67 -3.93 -5.34
CA VAL A 81 18.32 -3.38 -6.64
C VAL A 81 19.46 -3.56 -7.65
N ASN A 82 19.13 -4.16 -8.81
CA ASN A 82 20.07 -4.29 -9.91
C ASN A 82 19.97 -3.09 -10.85
N MET A 83 20.81 -2.09 -10.61
CA MET A 83 20.84 -0.87 -11.42
C MET A 83 21.30 -1.13 -12.89
N ASN A 84 21.83 -2.32 -13.20
CA ASN A 84 22.22 -2.70 -14.57
C ASN A 84 21.12 -3.46 -15.33
N ALA A 85 20.02 -3.81 -14.68
CA ALA A 85 18.87 -4.42 -15.36
C ALA A 85 18.30 -3.44 -16.41
N PRO A 86 17.75 -3.92 -17.53
CA PRO A 86 17.03 -3.09 -18.50
C PRO A 86 15.83 -2.41 -17.86
N TRP A 87 15.30 -1.34 -18.50
CA TRP A 87 14.08 -0.68 -18.02
C TRP A 87 12.92 -1.69 -17.83
N LEU A 88 12.13 -1.47 -16.81
CA LEU A 88 11.02 -2.36 -16.46
C LEU A 88 9.66 -1.65 -16.54
N PHE A 89 9.60 -0.39 -16.17
CA PHE A 89 8.38 0.40 -16.03
C PHE A 89 8.36 1.60 -16.98
N SER A 90 7.21 1.86 -17.60
CA SER A 90 7.00 3.10 -18.36
C SER A 90 6.89 4.32 -17.44
N ASP A 91 7.09 5.52 -17.98
CA ASP A 91 6.94 6.77 -17.21
C ASP A 91 5.53 6.92 -16.62
N THR A 92 4.51 6.56 -17.40
CA THR A 92 3.11 6.54 -16.93
C THR A 92 2.91 5.56 -15.77
N PHE A 93 3.58 4.40 -15.80
CA PHE A 93 3.56 3.46 -14.67
C PHE A 93 4.20 4.10 -13.44
N CYS A 94 5.37 4.73 -13.59
CA CYS A 94 6.08 5.39 -12.49
C CYS A 94 5.22 6.48 -11.83
N LEU A 95 4.55 7.32 -12.63
CA LEU A 95 3.63 8.35 -12.13
C LEU A 95 2.45 7.72 -11.36
N SER A 96 1.82 6.70 -11.93
CA SER A 96 0.69 6.00 -11.29
C SER A 96 1.12 5.31 -10.01
N TYR A 97 2.33 4.75 -9.98
CA TYR A 97 2.91 4.11 -8.82
C TYR A 97 3.12 5.09 -7.66
N ILE A 98 3.81 6.24 -7.90
CA ILE A 98 4.05 7.22 -6.83
C ILE A 98 2.74 7.85 -6.33
N ASN A 99 1.76 8.09 -7.21
CA ASN A 99 0.43 8.55 -6.80
C ASN A 99 -0.27 7.53 -5.89
N HIS A 100 -0.18 6.24 -6.23
CA HIS A 100 -0.76 5.18 -5.41
C HIS A 100 -0.03 5.02 -4.07
N MET A 101 1.31 5.02 -4.07
CA MET A 101 2.11 4.92 -2.85
C MET A 101 1.94 6.13 -1.94
N ALA A 102 1.75 7.34 -2.49
CA ALA A 102 1.42 8.52 -1.70
C ALA A 102 0.08 8.38 -0.95
N LYS A 103 -0.96 7.77 -1.59
CA LYS A 103 -2.23 7.44 -0.89
C LYS A 103 -2.00 6.48 0.27
N VAL A 104 -1.21 5.41 0.05
CA VAL A 104 -0.86 4.45 1.11
C VAL A 104 -0.09 5.13 2.23
N GLY A 105 0.85 6.02 1.89
CA GLY A 105 1.62 6.83 2.84
C GLY A 105 0.74 7.72 3.70
N MET A 106 -0.19 8.48 3.10
CA MET A 106 -1.13 9.33 3.86
C MET A 106 -1.91 8.52 4.91
N LEU A 107 -2.40 7.34 4.55
CA LEU A 107 -3.14 6.48 5.49
C LEU A 107 -2.22 5.94 6.60
N GLY A 108 -1.01 5.52 6.25
CA GLY A 108 -0.02 5.01 7.20
C GLY A 108 0.45 6.08 8.17
N TYR A 109 0.93 7.21 7.67
CA TYR A 109 1.42 8.32 8.51
C TYR A 109 0.32 8.92 9.37
N GLY A 110 -0.92 9.08 8.86
CA GLY A 110 -2.07 9.50 9.65
C GLY A 110 -2.34 8.58 10.85
N GLY A 111 -2.26 7.27 10.64
CA GLY A 111 -2.34 6.28 11.70
C GLY A 111 -1.19 6.38 12.72
N PHE A 112 0.05 6.56 12.24
CA PHE A 112 1.23 6.71 13.11
C PHE A 112 1.18 7.99 13.95
N VAL A 113 0.72 9.12 13.39
CA VAL A 113 0.46 10.36 14.15
C VAL A 113 -0.50 10.09 15.31
N ALA A 114 -1.62 9.44 15.03
CA ALA A 114 -2.66 9.16 16.04
C ALA A 114 -2.18 8.21 17.16
N MET A 115 -1.18 7.37 16.89
CA MET A 115 -0.61 6.41 17.84
C MET A 115 0.65 6.90 18.55
N SER A 116 1.17 8.10 18.25
CA SER A 116 2.41 8.64 18.81
C SER A 116 2.14 9.57 19.99
N ALA A 117 2.63 9.19 21.18
CA ALA A 117 2.54 9.97 22.40
C ALA A 117 3.67 11.01 22.50
N LYS A 118 4.89 10.64 22.10
CA LYS A 118 6.07 11.49 22.16
C LYS A 118 6.04 12.55 21.07
N GLU A 119 6.16 13.84 21.45
CA GLU A 119 6.02 14.97 20.53
C GLU A 119 6.97 14.89 19.34
N GLU A 120 8.23 14.59 19.56
CA GLU A 120 9.24 14.47 18.51
C GLU A 120 8.86 13.40 17.45
N ILE A 121 8.41 12.23 17.91
CA ILE A 121 7.97 11.13 17.02
C ILE A 121 6.70 11.53 16.27
N ARG A 122 5.77 12.20 16.96
CA ARG A 122 4.54 12.68 16.34
C ARG A 122 4.83 13.73 15.27
N ASN A 123 5.76 14.65 15.53
CA ASN A 123 6.16 15.69 14.56
C ASN A 123 6.83 15.08 13.32
N TYR A 124 7.67 14.07 13.49
CA TYR A 124 8.23 13.31 12.36
C TYR A 124 7.11 12.71 11.48
N PHE A 125 6.11 12.06 12.07
CA PHE A 125 5.00 11.49 11.30
C PHE A 125 4.05 12.55 10.72
N ILE A 126 3.88 13.72 11.36
CA ILE A 126 3.13 14.87 10.80
C ILE A 126 3.85 15.38 9.54
N GLN A 127 5.17 15.49 9.57
CA GLN A 127 5.95 15.86 8.40
C GLN A 127 5.73 14.86 7.27
N GLY A 128 5.90 13.55 7.51
CA GLY A 128 5.69 12.51 6.50
C GLY A 128 4.26 12.50 5.92
N LEU A 129 3.24 12.75 6.75
CA LEU A 129 1.86 12.91 6.29
C LEU A 129 1.72 14.11 5.33
N THR A 130 2.33 15.25 5.67
CA THR A 130 2.28 16.46 4.85
C THR A 130 3.00 16.26 3.52
N GLU A 131 4.18 15.65 3.54
CA GLU A 131 4.99 15.39 2.35
C GLU A 131 4.30 14.39 1.41
N THR A 132 3.71 13.32 1.93
CA THR A 132 2.95 12.37 1.11
C THR A 132 1.67 12.97 0.55
N ALA A 133 0.99 13.87 1.27
CA ALA A 133 -0.17 14.61 0.74
C ALA A 133 0.24 15.58 -0.38
N THR A 134 1.37 16.26 -0.24
CA THR A 134 1.93 17.13 -1.28
C THR A 134 2.30 16.33 -2.53
N LEU A 135 3.01 15.21 -2.37
CA LEU A 135 3.37 14.31 -3.47
C LEU A 135 2.13 13.76 -4.20
N PHE A 136 1.07 13.40 -3.44
CA PHE A 136 -0.19 12.97 -4.03
C PHE A 136 -0.83 14.08 -4.89
N ASN A 137 -0.84 15.31 -4.38
CA ASN A 137 -1.37 16.46 -5.13
C ASN A 137 -0.56 16.72 -6.41
N GLU A 138 0.76 16.81 -6.32
CA GLU A 138 1.65 17.04 -7.47
C GLU A 138 1.49 15.94 -8.53
N SER A 139 1.54 14.68 -8.15
CA SER A 139 1.37 13.57 -9.09
C SER A 139 -0.02 13.51 -9.71
N SER A 140 -1.06 13.95 -8.98
CA SER A 140 -2.42 14.05 -9.50
C SER A 140 -2.57 15.17 -10.53
N GLU A 141 -1.97 16.35 -10.29
CA GLU A 141 -1.98 17.47 -11.26
C GLU A 141 -1.24 17.09 -12.56
N ILE A 142 -0.10 16.39 -12.46
CA ILE A 142 0.61 15.88 -13.63
C ILE A 142 -0.28 14.87 -14.39
N ALA A 143 -0.93 13.96 -13.68
CA ALA A 143 -1.82 12.97 -14.31
C ALA A 143 -3.03 13.63 -14.98
N LEU A 144 -3.59 14.68 -14.37
CA LEU A 144 -4.68 15.48 -14.96
C LEU A 144 -4.23 16.22 -16.21
N SER A 145 -3.08 16.91 -16.17
CA SER A 145 -2.54 17.66 -17.32
C SER A 145 -2.23 16.77 -18.53
N LYS A 146 -1.82 15.52 -18.26
CA LYS A 146 -1.53 14.52 -19.30
C LYS A 146 -2.77 13.73 -19.75
N GLY A 147 -3.95 13.97 -19.15
CA GLY A 147 -5.19 13.25 -19.49
C GLY A 147 -5.19 11.78 -19.09
N ILE A 148 -4.33 11.38 -18.15
CA ILE A 148 -4.19 9.97 -17.70
C ILE A 148 -4.78 9.73 -16.29
N ASN A 149 -5.40 10.74 -15.70
CA ASN A 149 -6.08 10.57 -14.41
C ASN A 149 -7.45 9.95 -14.59
N ALA A 150 -7.69 8.80 -13.98
CA ALA A 150 -9.00 8.16 -13.92
C ALA A 150 -9.90 8.89 -12.90
N ARG A 151 -10.72 9.84 -13.38
CA ARG A 151 -11.67 10.57 -12.54
C ARG A 151 -12.84 9.67 -12.17
N HIS A 152 -13.28 9.77 -10.91
CA HIS A 152 -14.50 9.09 -10.47
C HIS A 152 -15.71 9.55 -11.30
N PRO A 153 -16.72 8.67 -11.52
CA PRO A 153 -17.87 8.99 -12.35
C PRO A 153 -18.69 10.13 -11.74
N TYR A 154 -19.30 10.92 -12.62
CA TYR A 154 -20.23 11.97 -12.24
C TYR A 154 -21.55 11.36 -11.77
N ILE A 155 -22.10 11.90 -10.70
CA ILE A 155 -23.48 11.73 -10.28
C ILE A 155 -24.12 13.10 -10.10
N GLU A 156 -25.43 13.21 -10.28
CA GLU A 156 -26.14 14.49 -10.07
C GLU A 156 -26.00 14.92 -8.60
N VAL A 157 -25.66 16.20 -8.40
CA VAL A 157 -25.59 16.78 -7.05
C VAL A 157 -26.99 16.87 -6.47
N PRO A 158 -27.26 16.29 -5.27
CA PRO A 158 -28.58 16.31 -4.67
C PRO A 158 -29.00 17.75 -4.34
N LYS A 159 -30.25 18.07 -4.65
CA LYS A 159 -30.86 19.40 -4.36
C LYS A 159 -31.44 19.47 -2.97
N GLU A 160 -31.82 18.34 -2.40
CA GLU A 160 -32.42 18.22 -1.07
C GLU A 160 -31.80 17.04 -0.33
N ALA A 161 -31.75 17.13 1.02
CA ALA A 161 -31.37 16.02 1.87
C ALA A 161 -32.62 15.14 2.16
N ASP A 162 -32.43 13.83 2.16
CA ASP A 162 -33.49 12.86 2.39
C ASP A 162 -33.06 11.77 3.36
N TYR A 163 -34.04 11.07 3.94
CA TYR A 163 -33.84 9.95 4.85
C TYR A 163 -34.23 8.63 4.21
N VAL A 164 -33.56 7.56 4.61
CA VAL A 164 -33.94 6.20 4.23
C VAL A 164 -35.29 5.82 4.88
N ASP A 165 -36.27 5.53 4.08
CA ASP A 165 -37.66 5.25 4.49
C ASP A 165 -37.93 3.76 4.76
N SER A 166 -37.07 2.86 4.29
CA SER A 166 -37.30 1.42 4.33
C SER A 166 -36.03 0.60 4.54
N LYS A 167 -36.13 -0.48 5.33
CA LYS A 167 -35.08 -1.48 5.46
C LYS A 167 -34.68 -2.14 4.13
N LYS A 168 -35.53 -2.08 3.10
CA LYS A 168 -35.22 -2.56 1.75
C LYS A 168 -34.03 -1.83 1.13
N TYR A 169 -33.74 -0.62 1.56
CA TYR A 169 -32.58 0.15 1.12
C TYR A 169 -31.26 -0.60 1.32
N MET A 170 -31.15 -1.38 2.39
CA MET A 170 -29.95 -2.16 2.70
C MET A 170 -29.93 -3.56 2.07
N SER A 171 -31.00 -3.97 1.41
CA SER A 171 -31.09 -5.31 0.82
C SER A 171 -30.20 -5.44 -0.43
N GLY A 172 -29.69 -6.64 -0.68
CA GLY A 172 -28.83 -6.93 -1.83
C GLY A 172 -28.50 -8.41 -1.99
N LEU A 173 -28.71 -9.21 -0.94
CA LEU A 173 -28.34 -10.64 -0.96
C LEU A 173 -29.34 -11.54 -1.67
N ASN A 174 -30.60 -11.11 -1.79
CA ASN A 174 -31.61 -11.90 -2.49
C ASN A 174 -31.48 -11.68 -4.02
N PRO A 175 -31.06 -12.70 -4.80
CA PRO A 175 -30.88 -12.56 -6.24
C PRO A 175 -32.19 -12.33 -7.01
N PHE A 176 -33.34 -12.59 -6.39
CA PHE A 176 -34.67 -12.39 -7.00
C PHE A 176 -35.32 -11.04 -6.63
N SER A 177 -34.66 -10.22 -5.80
CA SER A 177 -35.13 -8.87 -5.47
C SER A 177 -34.38 -7.82 -6.25
N ASN A 178 -35.08 -6.77 -6.69
CA ASN A 178 -34.43 -5.62 -7.29
C ASN A 178 -33.56 -4.93 -6.22
N LYS A 179 -32.29 -4.78 -6.53
CA LYS A 179 -31.35 -3.95 -5.76
C LYS A 179 -31.61 -2.48 -6.05
N ARG A 180 -31.43 -1.61 -5.08
CA ARG A 180 -31.37 -0.17 -5.38
C ARG A 180 -30.08 0.17 -6.13
N PRO A 181 -30.02 1.26 -6.88
CA PRO A 181 -28.78 1.77 -7.46
C PRO A 181 -27.71 2.03 -6.38
N LEU A 182 -26.45 1.98 -6.80
CA LEU A 182 -25.31 2.33 -5.96
C LEU A 182 -25.37 3.79 -5.53
N ASN A 183 -25.05 4.08 -4.28
CA ASN A 183 -24.85 5.46 -3.83
C ASN A 183 -23.40 5.94 -4.07
N ALA A 184 -23.18 7.24 -3.89
CA ALA A 184 -21.87 7.88 -4.12
C ALA A 184 -20.72 7.24 -3.33
N VAL A 185 -20.99 6.81 -2.09
CA VAL A 185 -19.99 6.16 -1.22
C VAL A 185 -19.60 4.80 -1.80
N GLU A 186 -20.57 4.00 -2.18
CA GLU A 186 -20.36 2.67 -2.76
C GLU A 186 -19.65 2.75 -4.12
N ILE A 187 -20.04 3.69 -4.98
CA ILE A 187 -19.38 3.97 -6.26
C ILE A 187 -17.91 4.33 -6.03
N SER A 188 -17.64 5.24 -5.09
CA SER A 188 -16.29 5.71 -4.80
C SER A 188 -15.37 4.58 -4.35
N HIS A 189 -15.84 3.70 -3.47
CA HIS A 189 -15.06 2.56 -3.00
C HIS A 189 -14.85 1.49 -4.08
N LEU A 190 -15.88 1.17 -4.87
CA LEU A 190 -15.75 0.22 -5.98
C LEU A 190 -14.74 0.72 -7.00
N TYR A 191 -14.86 1.99 -7.42
CA TYR A 191 -13.97 2.62 -8.40
C TYR A 191 -12.51 2.65 -7.92
N MET A 192 -12.27 3.09 -6.68
CA MET A 192 -10.93 3.09 -6.09
C MET A 192 -10.32 1.67 -6.03
N ASN A 193 -11.13 0.66 -5.69
CA ASN A 193 -10.66 -0.72 -5.59
C ASN A 193 -10.39 -1.36 -6.96
N VAL A 194 -11.06 -0.94 -8.04
CA VAL A 194 -10.67 -1.31 -9.42
C VAL A 194 -9.24 -0.81 -9.69
N LEU A 195 -8.97 0.48 -9.50
CA LEU A 195 -7.66 1.09 -9.76
C LEU A 195 -6.54 0.44 -8.94
N THR A 196 -6.80 0.18 -7.66
CA THR A 196 -5.82 -0.45 -6.74
C THR A 196 -5.47 -1.88 -7.20
N ASN A 197 -6.46 -2.67 -7.60
CA ASN A 197 -6.23 -4.04 -8.07
C ASN A 197 -5.54 -4.08 -9.44
N GLU A 198 -5.82 -3.16 -10.33
CA GLU A 198 -5.12 -3.05 -11.62
C GLU A 198 -3.63 -2.76 -11.43
N MET A 199 -3.29 -1.82 -10.56
CA MET A 199 -1.89 -1.56 -10.17
C MET A 199 -1.25 -2.79 -9.54
N GLY A 200 -1.93 -3.46 -8.60
CA GLY A 200 -1.47 -4.68 -7.96
C GLY A 200 -1.20 -5.81 -8.97
N ALA A 201 -2.09 -5.99 -9.94
CA ALA A 201 -1.90 -7.00 -10.99
C ALA A 201 -0.67 -6.72 -11.87
N LYS A 202 -0.41 -5.46 -12.22
CA LYS A 202 0.76 -5.04 -13.00
C LYS A 202 2.07 -5.21 -12.21
N LEU A 203 2.09 -4.82 -10.94
CA LEU A 203 3.23 -5.05 -10.05
C LEU A 203 3.53 -6.56 -9.91
N CYS A 204 2.53 -7.36 -9.59
CA CYS A 204 2.70 -8.81 -9.49
C CYS A 204 3.23 -9.42 -10.79
N LEU A 205 2.75 -8.96 -11.95
CA LEU A 205 3.24 -9.44 -13.25
C LEU A 205 4.71 -9.08 -13.47
N SER A 206 5.10 -7.82 -13.24
CA SER A 206 6.49 -7.38 -13.42
C SER A 206 7.44 -8.13 -12.48
N PHE A 207 7.01 -8.40 -11.25
CA PHE A 207 7.79 -9.12 -10.25
C PHE A 207 7.90 -10.61 -10.58
N ALA A 208 6.81 -11.24 -11.03
CA ALA A 208 6.86 -12.63 -11.53
C ALA A 208 7.83 -12.80 -12.70
N GLN A 209 7.82 -11.81 -13.62
CA GLN A 209 8.64 -11.84 -14.83
C GLN A 209 10.14 -11.71 -14.52
N THR A 210 10.51 -10.98 -13.47
CA THR A 210 11.91 -10.65 -13.13
C THR A 210 12.48 -11.42 -11.94
N SER A 211 11.66 -12.15 -11.18
CA SER A 211 12.15 -13.01 -10.09
C SER A 211 12.91 -14.23 -10.64
N PRO A 212 14.08 -14.56 -10.09
CA PRO A 212 14.80 -15.78 -10.43
C PRO A 212 14.24 -17.05 -9.73
N THR A 213 13.46 -16.87 -8.66
CA THR A 213 12.96 -17.97 -7.81
C THR A 213 11.58 -18.45 -8.25
N LYS A 214 11.45 -19.69 -8.66
CA LYS A 214 10.19 -20.29 -9.15
C LYS A 214 9.03 -20.12 -8.16
N GLU A 215 9.27 -20.34 -6.87
CA GLU A 215 8.26 -20.22 -5.82
C GLU A 215 7.73 -18.78 -5.71
N VAL A 216 8.60 -17.77 -5.86
CA VAL A 216 8.23 -16.34 -5.89
C VAL A 216 7.47 -16.01 -7.16
N GLN A 217 7.90 -16.51 -8.33
CA GLN A 217 7.16 -16.37 -9.60
C GLN A 217 5.72 -16.88 -9.46
N ASP A 218 5.54 -18.09 -8.94
CA ASP A 218 4.22 -18.73 -8.79
C ASP A 218 3.35 -17.95 -7.79
N PHE A 219 3.93 -17.45 -6.71
CA PHE A 219 3.25 -16.58 -5.75
C PHE A 219 2.79 -15.26 -6.40
N MET A 220 3.66 -14.59 -7.16
CA MET A 220 3.33 -13.34 -7.84
C MET A 220 2.27 -13.54 -8.93
N LEU A 221 2.33 -14.61 -9.72
CA LEU A 221 1.30 -14.93 -10.72
C LEU A 221 -0.07 -15.16 -10.05
N ARG A 222 -0.11 -15.85 -8.91
CA ARG A 222 -1.34 -16.00 -8.13
C ARG A 222 -1.86 -14.67 -7.60
N GLY A 223 -0.98 -13.79 -7.13
CA GLY A 223 -1.35 -12.42 -6.71
C GLY A 223 -1.97 -11.63 -7.86
N LYS A 224 -1.36 -11.71 -9.06
CA LYS A 224 -1.92 -11.13 -10.29
C LYS A 224 -3.33 -11.65 -10.59
N GLU A 225 -3.53 -12.98 -10.55
CA GLU A 225 -4.83 -13.60 -10.84
C GLU A 225 -5.92 -13.15 -9.86
N ILE A 226 -5.59 -13.08 -8.56
CA ILE A 226 -6.51 -12.57 -7.52
C ILE A 226 -6.86 -11.11 -7.81
N SER A 227 -5.89 -10.25 -8.07
CA SER A 227 -6.12 -8.84 -8.38
C SER A 227 -7.00 -8.66 -9.62
N GLN A 228 -6.73 -9.40 -10.71
CA GLN A 228 -7.54 -9.38 -11.92
C GLN A 228 -8.98 -9.87 -11.70
N LYS A 229 -9.16 -10.90 -10.86
CA LYS A 229 -10.48 -11.38 -10.45
C LYS A 229 -11.26 -10.31 -9.68
N HIS A 230 -10.59 -9.66 -8.72
CA HIS A 230 -11.21 -8.60 -7.92
C HIS A 230 -11.56 -7.37 -8.78
N THR A 231 -10.68 -6.96 -9.69
CA THR A 231 -10.98 -5.93 -10.70
C THR A 231 -12.27 -6.23 -11.46
N LYS A 232 -12.40 -7.47 -11.99
CA LYS A 232 -13.60 -7.88 -12.73
C LYS A 232 -14.86 -7.83 -11.86
N ILE A 233 -14.79 -8.26 -10.60
CA ILE A 233 -15.94 -8.25 -9.69
C ILE A 233 -16.39 -6.81 -9.42
N PHE A 234 -15.47 -5.90 -9.08
CA PHE A 234 -15.83 -4.50 -8.82
C PHE A 234 -16.31 -3.77 -10.08
N ALA A 235 -15.63 -4.00 -11.21
CA ALA A 235 -16.05 -3.43 -12.49
C ALA A 235 -17.46 -3.92 -12.93
N SER A 236 -17.75 -5.22 -12.77
CA SER A 236 -19.06 -5.77 -13.05
C SER A 236 -20.14 -5.17 -12.15
N THR A 237 -19.83 -4.94 -10.87
CA THR A 237 -20.77 -4.31 -9.93
C THR A 237 -21.10 -2.86 -10.32
N LEU A 238 -20.13 -2.10 -10.84
CA LEU A 238 -20.38 -0.75 -11.40
C LEU A 238 -21.22 -0.82 -12.66
N LEU A 239 -20.92 -1.77 -13.56
CA LEU A 239 -21.66 -1.95 -14.82
C LEU A 239 -23.10 -2.40 -14.62
N GLU A 240 -23.44 -3.12 -13.54
CA GLU A 240 -24.83 -3.46 -13.19
C GLU A 240 -25.70 -2.20 -13.00
N ASP A 241 -25.10 -1.07 -12.67
CA ASP A 241 -25.76 0.24 -12.49
C ASP A 241 -25.43 1.23 -13.63
N ASP A 242 -25.05 0.73 -14.81
CA ASP A 242 -24.66 1.53 -15.99
C ASP A 242 -23.47 2.50 -15.74
N ILE A 243 -22.65 2.23 -14.71
CA ILE A 243 -21.48 3.00 -14.39
C ILE A 243 -20.26 2.36 -15.04
N GLN A 244 -19.58 3.10 -15.92
CA GLN A 244 -18.37 2.63 -16.57
C GLN A 244 -17.24 2.47 -15.55
N ALA A 245 -16.57 1.31 -15.55
CA ALA A 245 -15.36 1.10 -14.78
C ALA A 245 -14.24 2.06 -15.22
N PRO A 246 -13.27 2.37 -14.35
CA PRO A 246 -12.15 3.25 -14.73
C PRO A 246 -11.43 2.72 -15.98
N HIS A 247 -11.13 3.64 -16.89
CA HIS A 247 -10.12 3.40 -17.91
C HIS A 247 -8.77 3.76 -17.30
N THR A 248 -7.95 2.76 -17.03
CA THR A 248 -6.57 3.01 -16.63
C THR A 248 -5.75 3.34 -17.87
N PRO A 249 -4.81 4.30 -17.75
CA PRO A 249 -3.85 4.55 -18.82
C PRO A 249 -3.06 3.29 -19.12
N ASP A 250 -2.50 3.19 -20.33
CA ASP A 250 -1.59 2.08 -20.66
C ASP A 250 -0.32 2.16 -19.81
N VAL A 251 -0.38 1.55 -18.65
CA VAL A 251 0.78 1.39 -17.75
C VAL A 251 1.55 0.17 -18.20
N SER A 252 2.53 0.41 -19.06
CA SER A 252 3.30 -0.66 -19.67
C SER A 252 4.45 -1.11 -18.77
N ILE A 253 4.67 -2.43 -18.76
CA ILE A 253 5.89 -3.06 -18.26
C ILE A 253 6.64 -3.65 -19.45
N SER A 254 7.98 -3.61 -19.40
CA SER A 254 8.80 -4.18 -20.48
C SER A 254 8.74 -5.70 -20.50
N TYR A 255 9.29 -6.32 -21.55
CA TYR A 255 9.44 -7.76 -21.62
C TYR A 255 10.76 -8.28 -21.01
N SER A 256 11.45 -7.43 -20.23
CA SER A 256 12.67 -7.84 -19.52
C SER A 256 12.38 -8.95 -18.52
N THR A 257 13.20 -10.00 -18.54
CA THR A 257 13.21 -11.08 -17.56
C THR A 257 14.42 -11.01 -16.64
N THR A 258 15.21 -9.94 -16.75
CA THR A 258 16.38 -9.73 -15.90
C THR A 258 15.94 -9.35 -14.50
N GLN A 259 16.50 -9.99 -13.48
CA GLN A 259 16.26 -9.63 -12.10
C GLN A 259 16.56 -8.15 -11.85
N THR A 260 15.54 -7.40 -11.44
CA THR A 260 15.64 -5.97 -11.17
C THR A 260 15.77 -5.71 -9.67
N PHE A 261 15.01 -6.43 -8.86
CA PHE A 261 15.02 -6.32 -7.40
C PHE A 261 15.26 -7.69 -6.76
N SER A 262 15.74 -7.71 -5.51
CA SER A 262 15.83 -8.96 -4.75
C SER A 262 14.45 -9.54 -4.48
N ASP A 263 14.35 -10.86 -4.44
CA ASP A 263 13.09 -11.53 -4.07
C ASP A 263 12.60 -11.13 -2.67
N LYS A 264 13.51 -10.85 -1.73
CA LYS A 264 13.21 -10.29 -0.41
C LYS A 264 12.44 -8.98 -0.53
N LEU A 265 12.89 -8.06 -1.38
CA LEU A 265 12.24 -6.77 -1.60
C LEU A 265 10.88 -6.95 -2.28
N LEU A 266 10.80 -7.79 -3.31
CA LEU A 266 9.54 -8.07 -4.02
C LEU A 266 8.48 -8.64 -3.10
N MET A 267 8.84 -9.61 -2.26
CA MET A 267 7.93 -10.24 -1.31
C MET A 267 7.44 -9.28 -0.24
N PHE A 268 8.32 -8.43 0.29
CA PHE A 268 7.94 -7.39 1.25
C PHE A 268 6.97 -6.38 0.62
N HIS A 269 7.26 -5.93 -0.61
CA HIS A 269 6.41 -4.97 -1.31
C HIS A 269 4.98 -5.51 -1.51
N ILE A 270 4.85 -6.77 -1.96
CA ILE A 270 3.52 -7.38 -2.11
C ILE A 270 2.83 -7.60 -0.76
N SER A 271 3.57 -7.85 0.31
CA SER A 271 3.00 -7.91 1.66
C SER A 271 2.41 -6.57 2.09
N LEU A 272 3.11 -5.45 1.82
CA LEU A 272 2.65 -4.09 2.11
C LEU A 272 1.36 -3.75 1.35
N ILE A 273 1.33 -3.95 0.03
CA ILE A 273 0.13 -3.65 -0.76
C ILE A 273 -1.03 -4.59 -0.45
N SER A 274 -0.76 -5.83 -0.06
CA SER A 274 -1.80 -6.76 0.41
C SER A 274 -2.43 -6.28 1.71
N ALA A 275 -1.64 -5.81 2.67
CA ALA A 275 -2.15 -5.23 3.92
C ALA A 275 -2.99 -3.97 3.65
N SER A 276 -2.51 -3.07 2.78
CA SER A 276 -3.26 -1.89 2.33
C SER A 276 -4.58 -2.27 1.64
N GLY A 277 -4.56 -3.28 0.77
CA GLY A 277 -5.76 -3.78 0.08
C GLY A 277 -6.82 -4.32 1.03
N ILE A 278 -6.42 -5.10 2.05
CA ILE A 278 -7.31 -5.59 3.11
C ILE A 278 -7.92 -4.40 3.87
N GLY A 279 -7.11 -3.39 4.22
CA GLY A 279 -7.59 -2.18 4.88
C GLY A 279 -8.62 -1.42 4.04
N ASN A 280 -8.39 -1.26 2.74
CA ASN A 280 -9.33 -0.64 1.80
C ASN A 280 -10.65 -1.42 1.73
N TYR A 281 -10.61 -2.76 1.66
CA TYR A 281 -11.82 -3.59 1.63
C TYR A 281 -12.59 -3.52 2.94
N ALA A 282 -11.92 -3.51 4.09
CA ALA A 282 -12.56 -3.35 5.39
C ALA A 282 -13.28 -2.00 5.51
N THR A 283 -12.64 -0.91 5.08
CA THR A 283 -13.25 0.43 5.03
C THR A 283 -14.44 0.46 4.08
N ALA A 284 -14.31 -0.13 2.90
CA ALA A 284 -15.40 -0.21 1.92
C ALA A 284 -16.57 -1.04 2.43
N ALA A 285 -16.32 -2.17 3.10
CA ALA A 285 -17.36 -2.99 3.72
C ALA A 285 -18.13 -2.22 4.80
N ALA A 286 -17.40 -1.51 5.68
CA ALA A 286 -18.02 -0.71 6.74
C ALA A 286 -18.81 0.50 6.22
N ALA A 287 -18.37 1.11 5.12
CA ALA A 287 -19.02 2.25 4.50
C ALA A 287 -20.21 1.88 3.60
N SER A 288 -20.28 0.64 3.11
CA SER A 288 -21.34 0.18 2.21
C SER A 288 -22.65 -0.06 2.97
N GLN A 289 -23.73 0.47 2.41
CA GLN A 289 -25.07 0.29 2.97
C GLN A 289 -25.84 -0.87 2.29
N ARG A 290 -25.40 -1.35 1.12
CA ARG A 290 -25.92 -2.57 0.51
C ARG A 290 -25.20 -3.80 1.07
N THR A 291 -25.95 -4.74 1.63
CA THR A 291 -25.41 -5.93 2.31
C THR A 291 -24.62 -6.85 1.38
N ASP A 292 -24.97 -6.94 0.10
CA ASP A 292 -24.23 -7.73 -0.89
C ASP A 292 -22.79 -7.20 -1.10
N LEU A 293 -22.59 -5.88 -1.06
CA LEU A 293 -21.28 -5.27 -1.15
C LEU A 293 -20.43 -5.58 0.09
N THR A 294 -21.01 -5.40 1.28
CA THR A 294 -20.34 -5.72 2.56
C THR A 294 -19.81 -7.15 2.55
N VAL A 295 -20.69 -8.14 2.28
CA VAL A 295 -20.34 -9.56 2.24
C VAL A 295 -19.30 -9.84 1.15
N ASN A 296 -19.39 -9.17 0.01
CA ASN A 296 -18.41 -9.35 -1.07
C ASN A 296 -17.02 -8.84 -0.67
N TYR A 297 -16.91 -7.65 -0.08
CA TYR A 297 -15.63 -7.12 0.42
C TYR A 297 -15.01 -8.02 1.49
N GLU A 298 -15.80 -8.53 2.44
CA GLU A 298 -15.30 -9.46 3.47
C GLU A 298 -14.73 -10.74 2.86
N ARG A 299 -15.45 -11.34 1.90
CA ARG A 299 -14.99 -12.55 1.19
C ARG A 299 -13.69 -12.29 0.43
N LEU A 300 -13.57 -11.16 -0.26
CA LEU A 300 -12.37 -10.79 -1.03
C LEU A 300 -11.20 -10.47 -0.10
N SER A 301 -11.44 -9.85 1.05
CA SER A 301 -10.42 -9.66 2.10
C SER A 301 -9.80 -10.98 2.55
N LEU A 302 -10.62 -12.01 2.75
CA LEU A 302 -10.13 -13.35 3.11
C LEU A 302 -9.26 -13.99 2.02
N GLU A 303 -9.54 -13.74 0.75
CA GLU A 303 -8.69 -14.22 -0.35
C GLU A 303 -7.30 -13.56 -0.31
N VAL A 304 -7.24 -12.24 -0.12
CA VAL A 304 -5.98 -11.50 0.02
C VAL A 304 -5.22 -11.93 1.28
N ALA A 305 -5.92 -12.15 2.41
CA ALA A 305 -5.31 -12.61 3.66
C ALA A 305 -4.66 -14.01 3.50
N ARG A 306 -5.28 -14.92 2.74
CA ARG A 306 -4.70 -16.24 2.43
C ARG A 306 -3.45 -16.11 1.55
N LEU A 307 -3.46 -15.21 0.57
CA LEU A 307 -2.29 -14.90 -0.24
C LEU A 307 -1.16 -14.35 0.66
N ALA A 308 -1.45 -13.35 1.49
CA ALA A 308 -0.48 -12.74 2.40
C ALA A 308 0.14 -13.78 3.36
N LYS A 309 -0.68 -14.69 3.91
CA LYS A 309 -0.17 -15.80 4.75
C LYS A 309 0.82 -16.67 3.98
N SER A 310 0.50 -17.08 2.76
CA SER A 310 1.43 -17.91 1.97
C SER A 310 2.70 -17.14 1.59
N GLY A 311 2.62 -15.82 1.40
CA GLY A 311 3.79 -14.97 1.22
C GLY A 311 4.70 -14.95 2.45
N ALA A 312 4.10 -14.82 3.65
CA ALA A 312 4.85 -14.90 4.90
C ALA A 312 5.55 -16.26 5.08
N ASP A 313 4.89 -17.36 4.73
CA ASP A 313 5.48 -18.70 4.80
C ASP A 313 6.73 -18.81 3.88
N ILE A 314 6.68 -18.24 2.66
CA ILE A 314 7.83 -18.16 1.74
C ILE A 314 8.95 -17.30 2.33
N MET A 315 8.62 -16.12 2.86
CA MET A 315 9.61 -15.21 3.46
C MET A 315 10.31 -15.84 4.67
N ILE A 316 9.58 -16.57 5.52
CA ILE A 316 10.14 -17.31 6.65
C ILE A 316 11.11 -18.39 6.16
N LYS A 317 10.69 -19.19 5.17
CA LYS A 317 11.50 -20.28 4.59
C LYS A 317 12.85 -19.79 4.06
N HIS A 318 12.87 -18.59 3.45
CA HIS A 318 14.07 -17.99 2.87
C HIS A 318 14.82 -17.04 3.82
N ASN A 319 14.37 -16.90 5.07
CA ASN A 319 14.93 -15.96 6.06
C ASN A 319 14.89 -14.48 5.59
N TRP A 320 13.81 -14.10 4.90
CA TRP A 320 13.56 -12.73 4.42
C TRP A 320 12.60 -11.94 5.30
N LEU A 321 11.85 -12.63 6.17
CA LEU A 321 10.89 -11.96 7.06
C LEU A 321 11.61 -11.41 8.30
N GLU A 322 11.79 -10.11 8.35
CA GLU A 322 12.33 -9.46 9.52
C GLU A 322 11.31 -9.45 10.66
N GLN A 323 11.76 -9.81 11.85
CA GLN A 323 10.90 -9.85 13.02
C GLN A 323 10.70 -8.44 13.59
N PRO A 324 9.45 -7.92 13.62
CA PRO A 324 9.16 -6.66 14.30
C PRO A 324 9.54 -6.74 15.79
N PRO A 325 9.96 -5.64 16.41
CA PRO A 325 10.26 -5.60 17.84
C PRO A 325 9.07 -6.06 18.68
N GLY A 326 9.31 -6.94 19.64
CA GLY A 326 8.27 -7.57 20.44
C GLY A 326 8.54 -7.56 21.94
N LYS A 327 7.51 -7.87 22.73
CA LYS A 327 7.62 -8.02 24.18
C LYS A 327 8.48 -9.24 24.52
N LYS A 328 9.39 -9.08 25.48
CA LYS A 328 10.16 -10.22 26.00
C LYS A 328 9.27 -11.20 26.78
N ASP A 329 9.47 -12.49 26.52
CA ASP A 329 8.80 -13.56 27.27
C ASP A 329 9.38 -13.63 28.70
N ARG A 330 8.56 -13.16 29.66
CA ARG A 330 8.97 -13.09 31.08
C ARG A 330 9.14 -14.47 31.71
N GLU A 331 8.39 -15.48 31.28
CA GLU A 331 8.53 -16.84 31.78
C GLU A 331 9.85 -17.48 31.32
N LYS A 332 10.21 -17.24 30.05
CA LYS A 332 11.49 -17.67 29.51
C LYS A 332 12.67 -16.98 30.20
N LEU A 333 12.53 -15.70 30.52
CA LEU A 333 13.52 -14.95 31.29
C LEU A 333 13.67 -15.50 32.71
N ALA A 334 12.55 -15.83 33.40
CA ALA A 334 12.60 -16.44 34.72
C ALA A 334 13.26 -17.82 34.72
N LYS A 335 12.96 -18.66 33.72
CA LYS A 335 13.57 -19.99 33.56
C LYS A 335 15.09 -19.93 33.24
N ASN A 336 15.54 -18.91 32.53
CA ASN A 336 16.95 -18.74 32.18
C ASN A 336 17.82 -18.22 33.35
N LYS A 337 17.22 -17.54 34.36
CA LYS A 337 17.90 -17.13 35.59
C LYS A 337 18.41 -18.31 36.44
N GLN A 338 17.90 -19.51 36.24
CA GLN A 338 18.33 -20.70 36.96
C GLN A 338 19.54 -21.41 36.33
N LYS A 339 20.05 -20.89 35.19
CA LYS A 339 21.19 -21.48 34.46
C LYS A 339 22.46 -20.56 34.45
N SER A 340 22.38 -19.42 35.10
CA SER A 340 23.53 -18.50 35.34
C SER A 340 23.79 -18.43 36.85
#